data_ae8a304f132a48d45976c71b01b3b34b
#
_entry.id   ae8a304f132a48d45976c71b01b3b34b
#
_cell.length_a   1.000
_cell.length_b   1.000
_cell.length_c   1.000
_cell.angle_alpha   90.00
_cell.angle_beta   90.00
_cell.angle_gamma   90.00
#
_symmetry.space_group_name_H-M   'P 1'
#
loop_
_entity.id
_entity.type
_entity.pdbx_description
1 polymer ?
#
loop_
_entity_poly.entity_id
_entity_poly.type
_entity_poly.pdbx_seq_one_letter_code
_entity_poly.pdbx_strand_id
1 'polypeptide(L)'
;MSKKILIVEDNELNMKLFNDLLQAHGYDTVQKMDGNGVPDLVREHMPDLILMDIQLPEISGLDITKALKADEQLQGIPVIAVTAFAMKGDEEKIREGGCEGYIAKPISVPNFLETVAKFLS
;
A
#
# COMPACT_ATOMS: atom_id res chain seq x y z
N MET A 1 9.60 13.80 13.29
CA MET A 1 9.51 12.33 13.32
C MET A 1 9.20 11.78 11.94
N SER A 2 9.79 10.63 11.62
CA SER A 2 9.59 10.02 10.31
C SER A 2 8.20 9.42 10.18
N LYS A 3 7.63 9.53 8.98
CA LYS A 3 6.39 8.82 8.67
C LYS A 3 6.72 7.36 8.40
N LYS A 4 5.85 6.47 8.82
CA LYS A 4 6.01 5.03 8.68
C LYS A 4 5.08 4.50 7.57
N ILE A 5 5.63 3.72 6.66
CA ILE A 5 4.88 3.15 5.53
C ILE A 5 4.99 1.63 5.58
N LEU A 6 3.83 0.96 5.56
CA LEU A 6 3.79 -0.49 5.41
C LEU A 6 3.72 -0.81 3.92
N ILE A 7 4.62 -1.67 3.46
CA ILE A 7 4.65 -2.12 2.06
C ILE A 7 4.24 -3.59 2.03
N VAL A 8 3.15 -3.90 1.34
CA VAL A 8 2.69 -5.28 1.14
C VAL A 8 2.88 -5.61 -0.33
N GLU A 9 3.91 -6.39 -0.64
CA GLU A 9 4.33 -6.68 -2.02
C GLU A 9 5.03 -8.03 -2.04
N ASP A 10 4.57 -8.96 -2.89
CA ASP A 10 5.13 -10.31 -2.97
C ASP A 10 6.34 -10.45 -3.90
N ASN A 11 6.59 -9.49 -4.77
CA ASN A 11 7.73 -9.52 -5.67
C ASN A 11 8.95 -8.88 -4.99
N GLU A 12 10.02 -9.65 -4.85
CA GLU A 12 11.24 -9.19 -4.15
C GLU A 12 11.87 -7.96 -4.79
N LEU A 13 11.90 -7.89 -6.11
CA LEU A 13 12.49 -6.75 -6.82
C LEU A 13 11.67 -5.48 -6.60
N ASN A 14 10.36 -5.60 -6.66
CA ASN A 14 9.48 -4.46 -6.40
C ASN A 14 9.56 -4.02 -4.95
N MET A 15 9.59 -4.97 -4.02
CA MET A 15 9.73 -4.66 -2.60
C MET A 15 11.02 -3.88 -2.34
N LYS A 16 12.14 -4.35 -2.91
CA LYS A 16 13.41 -3.66 -2.75
C LYS A 16 13.35 -2.25 -3.35
N LEU A 17 12.80 -2.11 -4.55
CA LEU A 17 12.67 -0.80 -5.20
C LEU A 17 11.86 0.18 -4.35
N PHE A 18 10.69 -0.23 -3.92
CA PHE A 18 9.81 0.63 -3.13
C PHE A 18 10.45 1.00 -1.80
N ASN A 19 11.02 0.01 -1.13
CA ASN A 19 11.67 0.22 0.16
C ASN A 19 12.85 1.19 0.05
N ASP A 20 13.72 0.99 -0.93
CA ASP A 20 14.90 1.83 -1.10
C ASP A 20 14.51 3.27 -1.45
N LEU A 21 13.52 3.46 -2.31
CA LEU A 21 13.03 4.79 -2.67
C LEU A 21 12.47 5.53 -1.45
N LEU A 22 11.68 4.83 -0.65
CA LEU A 22 11.04 5.45 0.51
C LEU A 22 12.06 5.78 1.59
N GLN A 23 12.98 4.89 1.87
CA GLN A 23 14.03 5.14 2.86
C GLN A 23 14.95 6.29 2.44
N ALA A 24 15.26 6.39 1.14
CA ALA A 24 16.06 7.48 0.61
C ALA A 24 15.38 8.85 0.81
N HIS A 25 14.07 8.86 0.95
CA HIS A 25 13.29 10.09 1.18
C HIS A 25 12.92 10.29 2.65
N GLY A 26 13.54 9.54 3.56
CA GLY A 26 13.37 9.75 4.98
C GLY A 26 12.18 9.07 5.63
N TYR A 27 11.51 8.16 4.92
CA TYR A 27 10.40 7.41 5.49
C TYR A 27 10.89 6.13 6.17
N ASP A 28 10.23 5.76 7.27
CA ASP A 28 10.43 4.45 7.89
C ASP A 28 9.54 3.44 7.16
N THR A 29 10.03 2.22 7.00
CA THR A 29 9.29 1.19 6.26
C THR A 29 9.14 -0.08 7.07
N VAL A 30 8.00 -0.76 6.84
CA VAL A 30 7.74 -2.12 7.33
C VAL A 30 7.41 -2.93 6.09
N GLN A 31 8.04 -4.08 5.94
CA GLN A 31 7.87 -4.95 4.76
C GLN A 31 7.05 -6.18 5.07
N LYS A 32 6.13 -6.51 4.17
CA LYS A 32 5.34 -7.74 4.26
C LYS A 32 5.24 -8.34 2.85
N MET A 33 5.71 -9.57 2.68
CA MET A 33 5.79 -10.21 1.36
C MET A 33 4.53 -10.98 0.97
N ASP A 34 3.55 -11.08 1.85
CA ASP A 34 2.28 -11.73 1.56
C ASP A 34 1.13 -11.05 2.32
N GLY A 35 -0.08 -11.53 2.09
CA GLY A 35 -1.26 -10.93 2.71
C GLY A 35 -1.63 -11.47 4.09
N ASN A 36 -0.93 -12.50 4.55
CA ASN A 36 -1.27 -13.15 5.81
C ASN A 36 -0.95 -12.27 7.01
N GLY A 37 -1.94 -12.09 7.89
CA GLY A 37 -1.71 -11.35 9.13
C GLY A 37 -1.52 -9.84 8.96
N VAL A 38 -1.86 -9.28 7.80
CA VAL A 38 -1.69 -7.84 7.56
C VAL A 38 -2.49 -6.99 8.56
N PRO A 39 -3.76 -7.27 8.87
CA PRO A 39 -4.47 -6.45 9.86
C PRO A 39 -3.78 -6.42 11.23
N ASP A 40 -3.26 -7.54 11.70
CA ASP A 40 -2.54 -7.61 12.96
C ASP A 40 -1.24 -6.81 12.91
N LEU A 41 -0.53 -6.88 11.80
CA LEU A 41 0.70 -6.13 11.59
C LEU A 41 0.42 -4.62 11.58
N VAL A 42 -0.68 -4.22 10.97
CA VAL A 42 -1.11 -2.81 10.95
C VAL A 42 -1.41 -2.33 12.37
N ARG A 43 -2.11 -3.14 13.17
CA ARG A 43 -2.38 -2.79 14.57
C ARG A 43 -1.10 -2.64 15.38
N GLU A 44 -0.13 -3.50 15.15
CA GLU A 44 1.15 -3.47 15.86
C GLU A 44 1.97 -2.22 15.53
N HIS A 45 2.05 -1.86 14.25
CA HIS A 45 2.91 -0.78 13.78
C HIS A 45 2.21 0.56 13.61
N MET A 46 0.91 0.56 13.42
CA MET A 46 0.11 1.77 13.15
C MET A 46 0.79 2.68 12.11
N PRO A 47 1.02 2.19 10.90
CA PRO A 47 1.68 2.99 9.88
C PRO A 47 0.84 4.20 9.47
N ASP A 48 1.51 5.19 8.91
CA ASP A 48 0.84 6.39 8.40
C ASP A 48 0.26 6.19 7.01
N LEU A 49 0.74 5.17 6.30
CA LEU A 49 0.31 4.85 4.94
C LEU A 49 0.57 3.36 4.67
N ILE A 50 -0.29 2.75 3.86
CA ILE A 50 -0.13 1.37 3.42
C ILE A 50 -0.04 1.37 1.89
N LEU A 51 1.02 0.77 1.36
CA LEU A 51 1.14 0.47 -0.07
C LEU A 51 0.75 -0.99 -0.24
N MET A 52 -0.36 -1.24 -0.93
CA MET A 52 -0.95 -2.57 -1.02
C MET A 52 -0.94 -3.09 -2.45
N ASP A 53 -0.17 -4.14 -2.69
CA ASP A 53 -0.25 -4.86 -3.96
C ASP A 53 -1.60 -5.58 -4.01
N ILE A 54 -2.36 -5.35 -5.06
CA ILE A 54 -3.68 -5.98 -5.20
C ILE A 54 -3.54 -7.43 -5.61
N GLN A 55 -2.47 -7.78 -6.31
CA GLN A 55 -2.28 -9.10 -6.91
C GLN A 55 -1.41 -10.01 -6.04
N LEU A 56 -1.78 -10.15 -4.78
CA LEU A 56 -1.08 -11.04 -3.88
C LEU A 56 -1.52 -12.49 -4.09
N PRO A 57 -0.63 -13.47 -3.86
CA PRO A 57 -1.04 -14.87 -3.88
C PRO A 57 -2.01 -15.15 -2.73
N GLU A 58 -2.94 -16.06 -2.93
CA GLU A 58 -3.92 -16.55 -1.96
C GLU A 58 -4.98 -15.54 -1.52
N ILE A 59 -4.60 -14.30 -1.21
CA ILE A 59 -5.55 -13.27 -0.75
C ILE A 59 -5.37 -12.03 -1.61
N SER A 60 -6.49 -11.49 -2.13
CA SER A 60 -6.46 -10.24 -2.86
C SER A 60 -6.16 -9.06 -1.94
N GLY A 61 -5.31 -8.14 -2.39
CA GLY A 61 -5.06 -6.89 -1.65
C GLY A 61 -6.33 -6.08 -1.41
N LEU A 62 -7.32 -6.19 -2.30
CA LEU A 62 -8.61 -5.52 -2.11
C LEU A 62 -9.38 -6.11 -0.94
N ASP A 63 -9.34 -7.44 -0.75
CA ASP A 63 -10.00 -8.09 0.37
C ASP A 63 -9.36 -7.69 1.69
N ILE A 64 -8.01 -7.58 1.70
CA ILE A 64 -7.29 -7.11 2.88
C ILE A 64 -7.69 -5.66 3.19
N THR A 65 -7.77 -4.82 2.17
CA THR A 65 -8.16 -3.42 2.33
C THR A 65 -9.58 -3.31 2.90
N LYS A 66 -10.51 -4.11 2.42
CA LYS A 66 -11.87 -4.13 2.95
C LYS A 66 -11.88 -4.48 4.44
N ALA A 67 -11.07 -5.46 4.83
CA ALA A 67 -10.95 -5.84 6.25
C ALA A 67 -10.39 -4.70 7.10
N LEU A 68 -9.39 -3.98 6.58
CA LEU A 68 -8.82 -2.83 7.28
C LEU A 68 -9.84 -1.70 7.42
N LYS A 69 -10.62 -1.44 6.37
CA LYS A 69 -11.62 -0.37 6.37
C LYS A 69 -12.85 -0.72 7.21
N ALA A 70 -13.07 -1.98 7.49
CA ALA A 70 -14.13 -2.44 8.38
C ALA A 70 -13.75 -2.33 9.86
N ASP A 71 -12.47 -2.13 10.17
CA ASP A 71 -11.96 -2.00 11.54
C ASP A 71 -11.91 -0.54 11.93
N GLU A 72 -12.63 -0.16 12.97
CA GLU A 72 -12.72 1.23 13.42
C GLU A 72 -11.37 1.84 13.80
N GLN A 73 -10.43 1.03 14.26
CA GLN A 73 -9.10 1.50 14.64
C GLN A 73 -8.19 1.74 13.43
N LEU A 74 -8.45 1.04 12.33
CA LEU A 74 -7.56 1.02 11.16
C LEU A 74 -8.10 1.78 9.95
N GLN A 75 -9.39 2.04 9.92
CA GLN A 75 -10.04 2.61 8.73
C GLN A 75 -9.53 3.99 8.33
N GLY A 76 -8.92 4.72 9.25
CA GLY A 76 -8.38 6.05 8.97
C GLY A 76 -7.02 6.04 8.30
N ILE A 77 -6.35 4.89 8.21
CA ILE A 77 -5.04 4.79 7.60
C ILE A 77 -5.21 4.71 6.07
N PRO A 78 -4.62 5.65 5.30
CA PRO A 78 -4.78 5.61 3.85
C PRO A 78 -4.10 4.39 3.23
N VAL A 79 -4.77 3.77 2.27
CA VAL A 79 -4.26 2.63 1.52
C VAL A 79 -4.14 3.03 0.05
N ILE A 80 -2.94 2.90 -0.50
CA ILE A 80 -2.70 3.12 -1.93
C ILE A 80 -2.51 1.75 -2.57
N ALA A 81 -3.35 1.42 -3.55
CA ALA A 81 -3.21 0.19 -4.30
C ALA A 81 -2.05 0.30 -5.29
N VAL A 82 -1.25 -0.74 -5.39
CA VAL A 82 -0.18 -0.84 -6.40
C VAL A 82 -0.54 -1.99 -7.30
N THR A 83 -0.73 -1.75 -8.59
CA THR A 83 -1.30 -2.75 -9.47
C THR A 83 -0.81 -2.65 -10.93
N ALA A 84 -0.65 -3.81 -11.57
CA ALA A 84 -0.40 -3.87 -13.01
C ALA A 84 -1.70 -3.67 -13.81
N PHE A 85 -2.86 -3.73 -13.15
CA PHE A 85 -4.17 -3.55 -13.77
C PHE A 85 -4.75 -2.19 -13.39
N ALA A 86 -4.40 -1.18 -14.18
CA ALA A 86 -4.86 0.19 -13.94
C ALA A 86 -5.77 0.69 -15.06
N MET A 87 -6.62 -0.18 -15.59
CA MET A 87 -7.62 0.19 -16.56
C MET A 87 -8.78 0.89 -15.86
N LYS A 88 -9.55 1.67 -16.59
CA LYS A 88 -10.62 2.48 -16.02
C LYS A 88 -11.60 1.72 -15.13
N GLY A 89 -12.01 0.52 -15.54
CA GLY A 89 -12.89 -0.31 -14.73
C GLY A 89 -12.25 -0.84 -13.45
N ASP A 90 -10.94 -1.05 -13.48
CA ASP A 90 -10.20 -1.53 -12.31
C ASP A 90 -10.04 -0.42 -11.27
N GLU A 91 -9.86 0.81 -11.70
CA GLU A 91 -9.77 1.96 -10.80
C GLU A 91 -11.03 2.08 -9.93
N GLU A 92 -12.20 1.91 -10.52
CA GLU A 92 -13.46 1.97 -9.78
C GLU A 92 -13.54 0.87 -8.72
N LYS A 93 -13.13 -0.35 -9.07
CA LYS A 93 -13.11 -1.48 -8.12
C LYS A 93 -12.15 -1.22 -6.97
N ILE A 94 -11.00 -0.63 -7.27
CA ILE A 94 -9.99 -0.29 -6.27
C ILE A 94 -10.56 0.71 -5.27
N ARG A 95 -11.21 1.75 -5.75
CA ARG A 95 -11.81 2.77 -4.89
C ARG A 95 -12.99 2.22 -4.08
N GLU A 96 -13.83 1.39 -4.68
CA GLU A 96 -14.92 0.73 -3.98
C GLU A 96 -14.43 -0.19 -2.87
N GLY A 97 -13.24 -0.78 -3.05
CA GLY A 97 -12.61 -1.61 -2.03
C GLY A 97 -12.07 -0.82 -0.84
N GLY A 98 -12.06 0.51 -0.92
CA GLY A 98 -11.62 1.38 0.17
C GLY A 98 -10.25 2.00 0.00
N CYS A 99 -9.57 1.78 -1.13
CA CYS A 99 -8.29 2.41 -1.40
C CYS A 99 -8.47 3.90 -1.71
N GLU A 100 -7.65 4.73 -1.11
CA GLU A 100 -7.70 6.18 -1.33
C GLU A 100 -6.99 6.61 -2.61
N GLY A 101 -6.10 5.76 -3.12
CA GLY A 101 -5.40 6.05 -4.37
C GLY A 101 -4.87 4.77 -5.00
N TYR A 102 -4.23 4.91 -6.16
CA TYR A 102 -3.58 3.77 -6.79
C TYR A 102 -2.33 4.22 -7.56
N ILE A 103 -1.41 3.28 -7.77
CA ILE A 103 -0.20 3.49 -8.56
C ILE A 103 -0.10 2.33 -9.53
N ALA A 104 0.02 2.65 -10.81
CA ALA A 104 0.13 1.64 -11.87
C ALA A 104 1.55 1.08 -11.95
N LYS A 105 1.68 -0.22 -12.16
CA LYS A 105 2.97 -0.86 -12.47
C LYS A 105 3.14 -0.95 -13.99
N PRO A 106 4.36 -0.83 -14.51
CA PRO A 106 5.59 -0.49 -13.79
C PRO A 106 5.56 0.94 -13.28
N ILE A 107 6.10 1.17 -12.10
CA ILE A 107 6.01 2.50 -11.49
C ILE A 107 6.90 3.52 -12.19
N SER A 108 6.41 4.76 -12.23
CA SER A 108 7.23 5.92 -12.54
C SER A 108 7.76 6.42 -11.19
N VAL A 109 9.07 6.51 -11.01
CA VAL A 109 9.65 6.94 -9.73
C VAL A 109 9.11 8.30 -9.28
N PRO A 110 9.10 9.35 -10.14
CA PRO A 110 8.54 10.63 -9.71
C PRO A 110 7.07 10.53 -9.29
N ASN A 111 6.25 9.83 -10.05
CA ASN A 111 4.83 9.67 -9.72
C ASN A 111 4.62 8.90 -8.42
N PHE A 112 5.41 7.85 -8.20
CA PHE A 112 5.36 7.06 -6.98
C PHE A 112 5.63 7.93 -5.74
N LEU A 113 6.73 8.67 -5.77
CA LEU A 113 7.13 9.52 -4.65
C LEU A 113 6.17 10.68 -4.42
N GLU A 114 5.68 11.27 -5.50
CA GLU A 114 4.71 12.36 -5.44
C GLU A 114 3.39 11.91 -4.83
N THR A 115 2.91 10.72 -5.23
CA THR A 115 1.68 10.16 -4.70
C THR A 115 1.81 9.87 -3.20
N VAL A 116 2.92 9.25 -2.80
CA VAL A 116 3.19 8.97 -1.38
C VAL A 116 3.22 10.27 -0.58
N ALA A 117 3.95 11.28 -1.04
CA ALA A 117 4.06 12.55 -0.35
C ALA A 117 2.70 13.24 -0.20
N LYS A 118 1.85 13.14 -1.21
CA LYS A 118 0.50 13.73 -1.19
C LYS A 118 -0.33 13.18 -0.02
N PHE A 119 -0.23 11.89 0.24
CA PHE A 119 -1.02 11.27 1.31
C PHE A 119 -0.39 11.43 2.69
N LEU A 120 0.87 11.84 2.76
CA LEU A 120 1.59 12.01 4.03
C LEU A 120 1.84 13.47 4.42
N SER A 121 1.47 14.38 3.57
CA SER A 121 1.63 15.82 3.85
C SER A 121 0.52 16.36 4.73
#